data_f868070e077c689aa019d5cf07f5e825
#
_entry.id   f868070e077c689aa019d5cf07f5e825
#
_cell.length_a   1.000
_cell.length_b   1.000
_cell.length_c   1.000
_cell.angle_alpha   90.00
_cell.angle_beta   90.00
_cell.angle_gamma   90.00
#
_symmetry.space_group_name_H-M   'P 1'
#
loop_
_entity.id
_entity.type
_entity.pdbx_description
1 polymer ?
#
loop_
_entity_poly.entity_id
_entity_poly.type
_entity_poly.pdbx_seq_one_letter_code
_entity_poly.pdbx_strand_id
1 'polypeptide(L)'
;MAQQIADRRDVDFVLHEQLHVEELSKHDIFAEFNKKTIDLIISEARNLAIKEILPTQIESDREGTIFDSGQVTVPESFHKAWELFKEGEWLALSEISNPMTSLAASAR
;
A
#
# COMPACT_ATOMS: atom_id res chain seq x y z
N MET A 1 -17.40 6.11 16.06
CA MET A 1 -16.40 7.00 15.44
C MET A 1 -16.38 6.75 13.94
N ALA A 2 -16.39 7.79 13.12
CA ALA A 2 -16.30 7.62 11.68
C ALA A 2 -14.98 6.95 11.28
N GLN A 3 -15.04 6.01 10.37
CA GLN A 3 -13.85 5.37 9.82
C GLN A 3 -13.16 6.33 8.87
N GLN A 4 -11.85 6.45 9.01
CA GLN A 4 -11.05 7.23 8.08
C GLN A 4 -10.72 6.41 6.84
N ILE A 5 -10.71 7.04 5.66
CA ILE A 5 -10.44 6.46 4.34
C ILE A 5 -11.51 5.47 3.92
N ALA A 6 -11.52 4.29 4.52
CA ALA A 6 -12.47 3.21 4.24
C ALA A 6 -12.82 2.48 5.52
N ASP A 7 -14.07 2.01 5.63
CA ASP A 7 -14.47 1.19 6.76
C ASP A 7 -13.77 -0.17 6.70
N ARG A 8 -13.14 -0.56 7.80
CA ARG A 8 -12.42 -1.84 7.87
C ARG A 8 -13.38 -3.01 7.65
N ARG A 9 -14.59 -2.94 8.19
CA ARG A 9 -15.57 -4.00 8.02
C ARG A 9 -15.97 -4.20 6.56
N ASP A 10 -16.09 -3.12 5.80
CA ASP A 10 -16.41 -3.19 4.36
C ASP A 10 -15.25 -3.85 3.58
N VAL A 11 -14.02 -3.51 3.90
CA VAL A 11 -12.84 -4.13 3.29
C VAL A 11 -12.80 -5.63 3.59
N ASP A 12 -13.00 -6.01 4.85
CA ASP A 12 -13.03 -7.41 5.27
C ASP A 12 -14.17 -8.18 4.60
N PHE A 13 -15.34 -7.57 4.46
CA PHE A 13 -16.47 -8.16 3.75
C PHE A 13 -16.12 -8.47 2.28
N VAL A 14 -15.57 -7.51 1.58
CA VAL A 14 -15.20 -7.70 0.16
C VAL A 14 -14.14 -8.79 0.02
N LEU A 15 -13.09 -8.75 0.82
CA LEU A 15 -11.97 -9.69 0.70
C LEU A 15 -12.35 -11.11 1.13
N HIS A 16 -13.04 -11.27 2.25
CA HIS A 16 -13.28 -12.59 2.85
C HIS A 16 -14.64 -13.16 2.54
N GLU A 17 -15.71 -12.36 2.56
CA GLU A 17 -17.07 -12.85 2.37
C GLU A 17 -17.51 -12.81 0.91
N GLN A 18 -17.08 -11.85 0.13
CA GLN A 18 -17.44 -11.73 -1.28
C GLN A 18 -16.45 -12.45 -2.20
N LEU A 19 -15.15 -12.19 -2.06
CA LEU A 19 -14.11 -12.71 -2.96
C LEU A 19 -13.44 -14.00 -2.46
N HIS A 20 -13.55 -14.31 -1.18
CA HIS A 20 -12.90 -15.46 -0.55
C HIS A 20 -11.40 -15.52 -0.87
N VAL A 21 -10.69 -14.39 -0.71
CA VAL A 21 -9.28 -14.26 -1.14
C VAL A 21 -8.35 -15.25 -0.43
N GLU A 22 -8.70 -15.70 0.78
CA GLU A 22 -7.93 -16.68 1.52
C GLU A 22 -7.86 -18.05 0.79
N GLU A 23 -8.76 -18.31 -0.13
CA GLU A 23 -8.72 -19.53 -0.94
C GLU A 23 -7.54 -19.57 -1.91
N LEU A 24 -6.94 -18.40 -2.23
CA LEU A 24 -5.71 -18.33 -3.03
C LEU A 24 -4.57 -19.11 -2.37
N SER A 25 -4.54 -19.23 -1.05
CA SER A 25 -3.52 -19.97 -0.33
C SER A 25 -3.51 -21.48 -0.63
N LYS A 26 -4.56 -21.99 -1.28
CA LYS A 26 -4.62 -23.38 -1.77
C LYS A 26 -3.69 -23.61 -2.96
N HIS A 27 -3.23 -22.56 -3.62
CA HIS A 27 -2.28 -22.61 -4.73
C HIS A 27 -0.86 -22.36 -4.21
N ASP A 28 0.10 -23.17 -4.65
CA ASP A 28 1.48 -23.14 -4.15
C ASP A 28 2.12 -21.76 -4.21
N ILE A 29 1.88 -21.02 -5.29
CA ILE A 29 2.44 -19.67 -5.48
C ILE A 29 1.91 -18.65 -4.45
N PHE A 30 0.74 -18.90 -3.87
CA PHE A 30 0.09 -18.04 -2.87
C PHE A 30 -0.05 -18.70 -1.51
N ALA A 31 0.69 -19.78 -1.25
CA ALA A 31 0.53 -20.59 -0.03
C ALA A 31 0.68 -19.77 1.26
N GLU A 32 1.49 -18.72 1.24
CA GLU A 32 1.73 -17.83 2.40
C GLU A 32 0.58 -16.87 2.67
N PHE A 33 -0.31 -16.64 1.69
CA PHE A 33 -1.40 -15.66 1.79
C PHE A 33 -2.66 -16.26 2.39
N ASN A 34 -2.55 -16.81 3.59
CA ASN A 34 -3.71 -17.24 4.38
C ASN A 34 -4.45 -16.04 4.96
N LYS A 35 -5.62 -16.25 5.56
CA LYS A 35 -6.44 -15.18 6.12
C LYS A 35 -5.66 -14.29 7.10
N LYS A 36 -4.88 -14.89 7.99
CA LYS A 36 -4.09 -14.14 8.98
C LYS A 36 -3.06 -13.22 8.34
N THR A 37 -2.35 -13.70 7.32
CA THR A 37 -1.37 -12.91 6.58
C THR A 37 -2.04 -11.75 5.82
N ILE A 38 -3.16 -12.02 5.16
CA ILE A 38 -3.94 -10.99 4.46
C ILE A 38 -4.43 -9.92 5.43
N ASP A 39 -4.99 -10.31 6.58
CA ASP A 39 -5.46 -9.38 7.59
C ASP A 39 -4.32 -8.49 8.13
N LEU A 40 -3.13 -9.06 8.30
CA LEU A 40 -1.94 -8.30 8.70
C LEU A 40 -1.54 -7.27 7.64
N ILE A 41 -1.46 -7.69 6.37
CA ILE A 41 -1.13 -6.79 5.26
C ILE A 41 -2.12 -5.63 5.18
N ILE A 42 -3.42 -5.90 5.27
CA ILE A 42 -4.45 -4.87 5.24
C ILE A 42 -4.35 -3.93 6.44
N SER A 43 -4.04 -4.45 7.62
CA SER A 43 -3.83 -3.63 8.83
C SER A 43 -2.64 -2.69 8.67
N GLU A 44 -1.53 -3.17 8.15
CA GLU A 44 -0.33 -2.36 7.90
C GLU A 44 -0.56 -1.31 6.79
N ALA A 45 -1.22 -1.69 5.70
CA ALA A 45 -1.61 -0.76 4.64
C ALA A 45 -2.47 0.38 5.19
N ARG A 46 -3.45 0.03 6.02
CA ARG A 46 -4.34 1.00 6.66
C ARG A 46 -3.59 1.92 7.62
N ASN A 47 -2.66 1.38 8.41
CA ASN A 47 -1.82 2.17 9.32
C ASN A 47 -0.98 3.18 8.54
N LEU A 48 -0.31 2.76 7.47
CA LEU A 48 0.46 3.63 6.61
C LEU A 48 -0.42 4.75 6.01
N ALA A 49 -1.56 4.36 5.46
CA ALA A 49 -2.48 5.31 4.83
C ALA A 49 -3.00 6.38 5.82
N ILE A 50 -3.43 5.97 7.00
CA ILE A 50 -4.03 6.89 7.99
C ILE A 50 -2.98 7.73 8.71
N LYS A 51 -1.85 7.12 9.10
CA LYS A 51 -0.86 7.81 9.93
C LYS A 51 0.13 8.66 9.15
N GLU A 52 0.50 8.22 7.95
CA GLU A 52 1.58 8.84 7.19
C GLU A 52 1.10 9.54 5.90
N ILE A 53 0.13 8.98 5.19
CA ILE A 53 -0.33 9.54 3.92
C ILE A 53 -1.46 10.56 4.11
N LEU A 54 -2.51 10.19 4.83
CA LEU A 54 -3.68 11.06 5.04
C LEU A 54 -3.31 12.45 5.59
N PRO A 55 -2.38 12.60 6.56
CA PRO A 55 -2.00 13.92 7.06
C PRO A 55 -1.38 14.84 6.01
N THR A 56 -0.82 14.30 4.93
CA THR A 56 -0.21 15.11 3.87
C THR A 56 -1.23 15.76 2.94
N GLN A 57 -2.48 15.33 2.97
CA GLN A 57 -3.52 15.72 2.01
C GLN A 57 -3.75 17.25 1.99
N ILE A 58 -3.98 17.84 3.14
CA ILE A 58 -4.30 19.28 3.25
C ILE A 58 -3.07 20.13 2.91
N GLU A 59 -1.91 19.78 3.45
CA GLU A 59 -0.66 20.51 3.19
C GLU A 59 -0.28 20.47 1.72
N SER A 60 -0.33 19.30 1.12
CA SER A 60 0.02 19.11 -0.29
C SER A 60 -0.95 19.82 -1.24
N ASP A 61 -2.24 19.86 -0.89
CA ASP A 61 -3.24 20.58 -1.67
C ASP A 61 -3.01 22.09 -1.65
N ARG A 62 -2.61 22.63 -0.49
CA ARG A 62 -2.30 24.06 -0.32
C ARG A 62 -0.98 24.46 -0.96
N GLU A 63 0.06 23.67 -0.80
CA GLU A 63 1.39 23.91 -1.32
C GLU A 63 1.44 23.72 -2.84
N GLY A 64 0.82 22.66 -3.33
CA GLY A 64 0.79 22.32 -4.74
C GLY A 64 2.13 21.80 -5.26
N THR A 65 2.13 21.42 -6.52
CA THR A 65 3.31 20.99 -7.26
C THR A 65 3.83 22.13 -8.11
N ILE A 66 5.13 22.38 -8.05
CA ILE A 66 5.77 23.51 -8.74
C ILE A 66 6.52 22.99 -9.96
N PHE A 67 6.26 23.62 -11.12
CA PHE A 67 7.05 23.39 -12.34
C PHE A 67 7.92 24.63 -12.57
N ASP A 68 9.23 24.45 -12.61
CA ASP A 68 10.18 25.50 -12.90
C ASP A 68 11.35 24.96 -13.72
N SER A 69 11.69 25.67 -14.80
CA SER A 69 12.86 25.40 -15.64
C SER A 69 12.97 23.94 -16.10
N GLY A 70 11.85 23.34 -16.45
CA GLY A 70 11.79 21.94 -16.90
C GLY A 70 11.80 20.90 -15.79
N GLN A 71 11.76 21.34 -14.53
CA GLN A 71 11.72 20.45 -13.35
C GLN A 71 10.42 20.59 -12.58
N VAL A 72 9.96 19.46 -12.04
CA VAL A 72 8.77 19.38 -11.19
C VAL A 72 9.20 19.10 -9.75
N THR A 73 8.73 19.94 -8.84
CA THR A 73 8.96 19.77 -7.40
C THR A 73 7.64 19.46 -6.71
N VAL A 74 7.60 18.35 -5.99
CA VAL A 74 6.43 17.95 -5.19
C VAL A 74 6.52 18.54 -3.79
N PRO A 75 5.36 18.64 -3.05
CA PRO A 75 5.38 19.07 -1.66
C PRO A 75 6.32 18.23 -0.80
N GLU A 76 7.01 18.86 0.15
CA GLU A 76 7.97 18.20 1.03
C GLU A 76 7.34 17.04 1.82
N SER A 77 6.08 17.19 2.22
CA SER A 77 5.34 16.16 2.96
C SER A 77 5.24 14.83 2.21
N PHE A 78 5.35 14.82 0.88
CA PHE A 78 5.32 13.60 0.09
C PHE A 78 6.58 12.76 0.20
N HIS A 79 7.72 13.37 0.50
CA HIS A 79 9.00 12.64 0.52
C HIS A 79 9.01 11.56 1.60
N LYS A 80 8.62 11.89 2.82
CA LYS A 80 8.54 10.90 3.92
C LYS A 80 7.55 9.77 3.60
N ALA A 81 6.35 10.13 3.13
CA ALA A 81 5.33 9.14 2.78
C ALA A 81 5.82 8.19 1.67
N TRP A 82 6.51 8.74 0.67
CA TRP A 82 7.09 7.95 -0.42
C TRP A 82 8.20 7.00 0.06
N GLU A 83 9.10 7.48 0.93
CA GLU A 83 10.14 6.62 1.48
C GLU A 83 9.56 5.46 2.28
N LEU A 84 8.57 5.72 3.15
CA LEU A 84 7.88 4.67 3.91
C LEU A 84 7.15 3.67 3.00
N PHE A 85 6.55 4.16 1.92
CA PHE A 85 5.90 3.32 0.92
C PHE A 85 6.90 2.38 0.23
N LYS A 86 8.07 2.89 -0.14
CA LYS A 86 9.15 2.07 -0.72
C LYS A 86 9.73 1.08 0.29
N GLU A 87 10.02 1.52 1.50
CA GLU A 87 10.56 0.67 2.57
C GLU A 87 9.64 -0.52 2.88
N GLY A 88 8.32 -0.31 2.82
CA GLY A 88 7.33 -1.35 3.02
C GLY A 88 7.16 -2.29 1.81
N GLU A 89 7.83 -2.04 0.71
CA GLU A 89 7.75 -2.84 -0.53
C GLU A 89 6.33 -2.92 -1.13
N TRP A 90 5.50 -1.91 -0.89
CA TRP A 90 4.10 -1.90 -1.33
C TRP A 90 3.92 -1.98 -2.84
N LEU A 91 4.87 -1.44 -3.61
CA LEU A 91 4.86 -1.54 -5.08
C LEU A 91 4.92 -2.98 -5.57
N ALA A 92 5.60 -3.87 -4.84
CA ALA A 92 5.77 -5.26 -5.23
C ALA A 92 4.48 -6.08 -5.13
N LEU A 93 3.47 -5.63 -4.36
CA LEU A 93 2.20 -6.34 -4.21
C LEU A 93 1.39 -6.43 -5.50
N SER A 94 1.56 -5.47 -6.41
CA SER A 94 0.87 -5.45 -7.70
C SER A 94 1.66 -6.13 -8.82
N GLU A 95 2.91 -6.51 -8.55
CA GLU A 95 3.77 -7.16 -9.53
C GLU A 95 3.46 -8.66 -9.62
N ILE A 96 3.46 -9.17 -10.84
CA ILE A 96 3.40 -10.62 -11.05
C ILE A 96 4.71 -11.21 -10.51
N SER A 97 4.59 -12.22 -9.66
CA SER A 97 5.74 -12.96 -9.13
C SER A 97 6.53 -13.60 -10.29
N ASN A 98 7.62 -12.95 -10.66
CA ASN A 98 8.52 -13.37 -11.73
C ASN A 98 9.89 -13.59 -11.08
N PRO A 99 10.63 -14.69 -11.41
CA PRO A 99 11.96 -14.95 -10.86
C PRO A 99 12.93 -13.79 -11.00
N MET A 100 12.81 -13.00 -12.07
CA MET A 100 13.61 -11.79 -12.29
C MET A 100 13.27 -10.67 -11.31
N THR A 101 11.99 -10.51 -10.96
CA THR A 101 11.52 -9.50 -10.02
C THR A 101 11.94 -9.87 -8.59
N SER A 102 11.88 -11.15 -8.24
CA SER A 102 12.34 -11.66 -6.95
C SER A 102 13.85 -11.47 -6.75
N LEU A 103 14.66 -11.66 -7.80
CA LEU A 103 16.11 -11.41 -7.77
C LEU A 103 16.42 -9.91 -7.59
N ALA A 104 15.66 -9.03 -8.22
CA ALA A 104 15.80 -7.59 -8.06
C ALA A 104 15.41 -7.12 -6.64
N ALA A 105 14.42 -7.74 -6.03
CA ALA A 105 14.01 -7.45 -4.66
C ALA A 105 15.03 -7.93 -3.62
N SER A 106 15.70 -9.07 -3.85
CA SER A 106 16.74 -9.59 -2.96
C SER A 106 18.12 -8.93 -3.15
N ALA A 107 18.31 -8.16 -4.22
CA ALA A 107 19.56 -7.42 -4.48
C ALA A 107 19.55 -5.98 -3.93
N ARG A 108 18.49 -5.57 -3.25
CA ARG A 108 18.34 -4.27 -2.58
C ARG A 108 18.44 -4.45 -1.08
#